data_37d439ff6b666fc3cd2f7f0a227015b2
#
_entry.id   37d439ff6b666fc3cd2f7f0a227015b2
#
_cell.length_a   1.000
_cell.length_b   1.000
_cell.length_c   1.000
_cell.angle_alpha   90.00
_cell.angle_beta   90.00
_cell.angle_gamma   90.00
#
_symmetry.space_group_name_H-M   'P 1'
#
loop_
_entity.id
_entity.type
_entity.pdbx_description
1 polymer ?
#
loop_
_entity_poly.entity_id
_entity_poly.type
_entity_poly.pdbx_seq_one_letter_code
_entity_poly.pdbx_strand_id
1 'polypeptide(L)'
;LMPFKNLFNEWFIRDTSRKIRAVQKAKAERGERLGTRAPYGYVKDLETKKLNIDEEAAAVVKRIFALCAAGNGPSRIATILTKEKVFCPSYYTYQKYGLTHSALDITKPYHWSDSAVANLLENEIYLGNTVNYRFSTRSYKDKRKIEPPREECLVFENTHPAIIPKEIWDIVRRVRKNKRRRTKMDEQNKYSGLVVCADCGKTMALHRAHTMSADYNHFTCRTYKKDGEACTAHYIRECILDEIVLEDLRRVTAEAREHPQEFAEYLNSKQSAELQKEIRRLEKGKAAMQKRKAELDAIFKKLYEDSVLGRITAEQFQMLSASYTDEQAKLTESLPQRETEIQRLKDTVSNTAAFLDKAKRYTDIQELTPELLRLFIQKIV
;
A
#
# COMPACT_ATOMS: atom_id res chain seq x y z
N LEU A 1 -43.87 32.60 14.28
CA LEU A 1 -42.48 33.11 14.19
C LEU A 1 -41.42 32.01 14.43
N MET A 2 -41.66 30.97 15.27
CA MET A 2 -40.68 29.88 15.53
C MET A 2 -40.37 29.01 14.31
N PRO A 3 -41.32 28.53 13.48
CA PRO A 3 -41.03 27.70 12.31
C PRO A 3 -40.12 28.39 11.30
N PHE A 4 -40.33 29.69 11.07
CA PHE A 4 -39.53 30.49 10.14
C PHE A 4 -38.08 30.65 10.58
N LYS A 5 -37.81 30.84 11.87
CA LYS A 5 -36.44 30.91 12.41
C LYS A 5 -35.70 29.59 12.22
N ASN A 6 -36.39 28.46 12.44
CA ASN A 6 -35.79 27.14 12.24
C ASN A 6 -35.45 26.87 10.77
N LEU A 7 -36.34 27.21 9.85
CA LEU A 7 -36.12 27.07 8.41
C LEU A 7 -34.93 27.92 7.93
N PHE A 8 -34.86 29.17 8.42
CA PHE A 8 -33.78 30.08 8.07
C PHE A 8 -32.44 29.59 8.62
N ASN A 9 -32.40 29.10 9.85
CA ASN A 9 -31.18 28.53 10.45
C ASN A 9 -30.73 27.28 9.69
N GLU A 10 -31.67 26.42 9.28
CA GLU A 10 -31.32 25.22 8.50
C GLU A 10 -30.76 25.60 7.12
N TRP A 11 -31.39 26.56 6.45
CA TRP A 11 -30.91 27.10 5.19
C TRP A 11 -29.51 27.70 5.30
N PHE A 12 -29.27 28.52 6.32
CA PHE A 12 -27.98 29.17 6.58
C PHE A 12 -26.86 28.15 6.82
N ILE A 13 -27.11 27.14 7.64
CA ILE A 13 -26.12 26.06 7.92
C ILE A 13 -25.84 25.27 6.62
N ARG A 14 -26.86 24.99 5.84
CA ARG A 14 -26.72 24.28 4.56
C ARG A 14 -25.91 25.09 3.53
N ASP A 15 -26.17 26.38 3.41
CA ASP A 15 -25.46 27.28 2.50
C ASP A 15 -24.00 27.45 2.93
N THR A 16 -23.75 27.68 4.22
CA THR A 16 -22.41 27.75 4.79
C THR A 16 -21.64 26.44 4.53
N SER A 17 -22.27 25.29 4.72
CA SER A 17 -21.65 23.99 4.44
C SER A 17 -21.28 23.83 2.95
N ARG A 18 -22.14 24.29 2.04
CA ARG A 18 -21.84 24.29 0.59
C ARG A 18 -20.63 25.17 0.25
N LYS A 19 -20.59 26.38 0.77
CA LYS A 19 -19.48 27.32 0.55
C LYS A 19 -18.16 26.76 1.07
N ILE A 20 -18.14 26.19 2.28
CA ILE A 20 -16.95 25.56 2.84
C ILE A 20 -16.47 24.40 1.94
N ARG A 21 -17.39 23.54 1.50
CA ARG A 21 -17.04 22.40 0.61
C ARG A 21 -16.51 22.88 -0.75
N ALA A 22 -17.07 23.93 -1.32
CA ALA A 22 -16.59 24.51 -2.59
C ALA A 22 -15.15 25.03 -2.46
N VAL A 23 -14.86 25.77 -1.37
CA VAL A 23 -13.49 26.24 -1.08
C VAL A 23 -12.52 25.09 -0.83
N GLN A 24 -12.95 24.07 -0.08
CA GLN A 24 -12.13 22.88 0.14
C GLN A 24 -11.86 22.13 -1.16
N LYS A 25 -12.87 22.03 -2.05
CA LYS A 25 -12.71 21.41 -3.36
C LYS A 25 -11.69 22.15 -4.21
N ALA A 26 -11.81 23.45 -4.33
CA ALA A 26 -10.87 24.29 -5.09
C ALA A 26 -9.43 24.20 -4.55
N LYS A 27 -9.26 24.13 -3.21
CA LYS A 27 -7.94 23.90 -2.59
C LYS A 27 -7.37 22.52 -2.88
N ALA A 28 -8.24 21.50 -2.76
CA ALA A 28 -7.83 20.10 -3.02
C ALA A 28 -7.38 19.90 -4.46
N GLU A 29 -8.08 20.50 -5.43
CA GLU A 29 -7.76 20.43 -6.86
C GLU A 29 -6.43 21.12 -7.21
N ARG A 30 -6.02 22.14 -6.42
CA ARG A 30 -4.70 22.78 -6.53
C ARG A 30 -3.57 22.03 -5.85
N GLY A 31 -3.86 20.86 -5.27
CA GLY A 31 -2.86 20.06 -4.53
C GLY A 31 -2.55 20.60 -3.11
N GLU A 32 -3.29 21.62 -2.64
CA GLU A 32 -3.13 22.11 -1.28
C GLU A 32 -3.68 21.08 -0.29
N ARG A 33 -2.92 20.85 0.79
CA ARG A 33 -3.36 19.93 1.85
C ARG A 33 -4.55 20.53 2.63
N LEU A 34 -5.64 19.79 2.71
CA LEU A 34 -6.86 20.22 3.42
C LEU A 34 -6.73 20.15 4.96
N GLY A 35 -5.79 19.38 5.48
CA GLY A 35 -5.61 19.22 6.93
C GLY A 35 -5.07 20.51 7.59
N THR A 36 -5.74 20.95 8.66
CA THR A 36 -5.33 22.14 9.42
C THR A 36 -4.07 21.90 10.24
N ARG A 37 -3.90 20.72 10.81
CA ARG A 37 -2.77 20.35 11.67
C ARG A 37 -1.74 19.53 10.91
N ALA A 38 -0.46 19.74 11.23
CA ALA A 38 0.61 18.89 10.72
C ALA A 38 0.45 17.45 11.28
N PRO A 39 0.69 16.41 10.47
CA PRO A 39 0.81 15.04 10.98
C PRO A 39 2.04 14.90 11.87
N TYR A 40 2.02 13.92 12.77
CA TYR A 40 3.18 13.58 13.58
C TYR A 40 4.41 13.28 12.70
N GLY A 41 5.56 13.84 13.02
CA GLY A 41 6.77 13.80 12.18
C GLY A 41 6.97 15.02 11.29
N TYR A 42 5.95 15.89 11.20
CA TYR A 42 6.03 17.14 10.44
C TYR A 42 5.61 18.34 11.28
N VAL A 43 6.15 19.49 10.93
CA VAL A 43 5.73 20.80 11.41
C VAL A 43 5.25 21.64 10.22
N LYS A 44 4.20 22.42 10.43
CA LYS A 44 3.66 23.30 9.40
C LYS A 44 4.34 24.66 9.51
N ASP A 45 4.96 25.10 8.45
CA ASP A 45 5.43 26.47 8.32
C ASP A 45 4.25 27.44 8.32
N LEU A 46 4.31 28.48 9.13
CA LEU A 46 3.24 29.45 9.31
C LEU A 46 3.06 30.37 8.09
N GLU A 47 4.15 30.69 7.38
CA GLU A 47 4.13 31.58 6.23
C GLU A 47 3.79 30.83 4.94
N THR A 48 4.56 29.81 4.62
CA THR A 48 4.41 29.05 3.37
C THR A 48 3.32 27.99 3.42
N LYS A 49 2.83 27.64 4.62
CA LYS A 49 1.87 26.55 4.89
C LYS A 49 2.35 25.16 4.45
N LYS A 50 3.63 25.04 4.06
CA LYS A 50 4.26 23.77 3.68
C LYS A 50 4.58 22.93 4.92
N LEU A 51 4.78 21.63 4.68
CA LEU A 51 5.21 20.69 5.72
C LEU A 51 6.73 20.57 5.68
N ASN A 52 7.37 20.85 6.81
CA ASN A 52 8.78 20.62 7.06
C ASN A 52 8.94 19.43 8.02
N ILE A 53 10.06 18.72 7.95
CA ILE A 53 10.33 17.58 8.83
C ILE A 53 10.62 18.08 10.24
N ASP A 54 9.98 17.48 11.24
CA ASP A 54 10.34 17.58 12.65
C ASP A 54 11.27 16.41 12.99
N GLU A 55 12.57 16.66 13.05
CA GLU A 55 13.59 15.60 13.14
C GLU A 55 13.37 14.64 14.32
N GLU A 56 12.96 15.16 15.47
CA GLU A 56 12.71 14.36 16.67
C GLU A 56 11.53 13.41 16.50
N ALA A 57 10.40 13.94 16.02
CA ALA A 57 9.21 13.13 15.76
C ALA A 57 9.41 12.22 14.54
N ALA A 58 10.16 12.67 13.51
CA ALA A 58 10.48 11.88 12.34
C ALA A 58 11.36 10.66 12.66
N ALA A 59 12.27 10.77 13.64
CA ALA A 59 13.05 9.63 14.11
C ALA A 59 12.15 8.52 14.68
N VAL A 60 11.12 8.90 15.44
CA VAL A 60 10.13 7.95 15.96
C VAL A 60 9.32 7.32 14.83
N VAL A 61 8.90 8.10 13.84
CA VAL A 61 8.20 7.59 12.65
C VAL A 61 9.07 6.57 11.90
N LYS A 62 10.33 6.90 11.60
CA LYS A 62 11.30 5.99 10.96
C LYS A 62 11.41 4.69 11.75
N ARG A 63 11.51 4.76 13.08
CA ARG A 63 11.57 3.60 13.96
C ARG A 63 10.30 2.74 13.90
N ILE A 64 9.10 3.33 13.89
CA ILE A 64 7.83 2.61 13.75
C ILE A 64 7.81 1.81 12.44
N PHE A 65 8.25 2.42 11.34
CA PHE A 65 8.33 1.76 10.04
C PHE A 65 9.38 0.64 10.02
N ALA A 66 10.55 0.83 10.62
CA ALA A 66 11.58 -0.19 10.76
C ALA A 66 11.08 -1.39 11.58
N LEU A 67 10.46 -1.14 12.75
CA LEU A 67 9.85 -2.19 13.55
C LEU A 67 8.76 -2.96 12.79
N CYS A 68 7.95 -2.28 11.97
CA CYS A 68 6.95 -2.94 11.13
C CYS A 68 7.60 -3.76 10.01
N ALA A 69 8.63 -3.23 9.36
CA ALA A 69 9.42 -3.94 8.35
C ALA A 69 10.08 -5.19 8.94
N ALA A 70 10.56 -5.13 10.19
CA ALA A 70 11.06 -6.28 10.94
C ALA A 70 9.95 -7.30 11.29
N GLY A 71 8.68 -6.97 11.02
CA GLY A 71 7.55 -7.88 11.16
C GLY A 71 6.72 -7.71 12.43
N ASN A 72 6.92 -6.63 13.18
CA ASN A 72 6.06 -6.34 14.31
C ASN A 72 4.71 -5.79 13.85
N GLY A 73 3.63 -6.27 14.46
CA GLY A 73 2.29 -5.71 14.25
C GLY A 73 2.09 -4.41 15.04
N PRO A 74 1.07 -3.57 14.68
CA PRO A 74 0.83 -2.28 15.33
C PRO A 74 0.72 -2.37 16.85
N SER A 75 0.03 -3.37 17.36
CA SER A 75 -0.14 -3.60 18.80
C SER A 75 1.18 -3.89 19.53
N ARG A 76 2.11 -4.64 18.90
CA ARG A 76 3.43 -4.90 19.49
C ARG A 76 4.30 -3.66 19.45
N ILE A 77 4.28 -2.92 18.33
CA ILE A 77 4.99 -1.65 18.20
C ILE A 77 4.52 -0.67 19.26
N ALA A 78 3.20 -0.52 19.47
CA ALA A 78 2.63 0.32 20.52
C ALA A 78 3.14 -0.09 21.92
N THR A 79 3.18 -1.39 22.20
CA THR A 79 3.71 -1.92 23.48
C THR A 79 5.21 -1.60 23.64
N ILE A 80 6.01 -1.74 22.59
CA ILE A 80 7.46 -1.43 22.61
C ILE A 80 7.65 0.06 22.93
N LEU A 81 6.99 0.96 22.20
CA LEU A 81 7.11 2.41 22.37
C LEU A 81 6.64 2.86 23.75
N THR A 82 5.58 2.23 24.28
CA THR A 82 5.07 2.50 25.64
C THR A 82 6.08 2.07 26.71
N LYS A 83 6.70 0.88 26.58
CA LYS A 83 7.73 0.37 27.49
C LYS A 83 8.99 1.25 27.49
N GLU A 84 9.38 1.75 26.33
CA GLU A 84 10.54 2.62 26.15
C GLU A 84 10.27 4.08 26.53
N LYS A 85 9.06 4.38 27.01
CA LYS A 85 8.65 5.72 27.43
C LYS A 85 8.82 6.77 26.31
N VAL A 86 8.47 6.40 25.06
CA VAL A 86 8.40 7.34 23.95
C VAL A 86 7.09 8.12 24.03
N PHE A 87 7.13 9.45 23.97
CA PHE A 87 5.92 10.27 24.00
C PHE A 87 4.97 9.91 22.86
N CYS A 88 3.69 9.74 23.18
CA CYS A 88 2.67 9.54 22.16
C CYS A 88 2.43 10.84 21.35
N PRO A 89 1.93 10.77 20.12
CA PRO A 89 1.80 11.94 19.24
C PRO A 89 1.00 13.10 19.83
N SER A 90 -0.08 12.82 20.59
CA SER A 90 -0.90 13.86 21.23
C SER A 90 -0.15 14.59 22.34
N TYR A 91 0.59 13.86 23.17
CA TYR A 91 1.37 14.45 24.25
C TYR A 91 2.60 15.20 23.73
N TYR A 92 3.30 14.66 22.73
CA TYR A 92 4.43 15.31 22.09
C TYR A 92 4.04 16.68 21.50
N THR A 93 2.94 16.73 20.75
CA THR A 93 2.44 17.99 20.17
C THR A 93 1.96 18.98 21.23
N TYR A 94 1.43 18.50 22.33
CA TYR A 94 1.07 19.35 23.46
C TYR A 94 2.31 19.92 24.14
N GLN A 95 3.30 19.10 24.43
CA GLN A 95 4.53 19.52 25.12
C GLN A 95 5.36 20.49 24.28
N LYS A 96 5.53 20.21 22.98
CA LYS A 96 6.42 20.99 22.11
C LYS A 96 5.77 22.23 21.52
N TYR A 97 4.48 22.16 21.18
CA TYR A 97 3.77 23.20 20.46
C TYR A 97 2.57 23.80 21.23
N GLY A 98 2.26 23.32 22.43
CA GLY A 98 1.10 23.75 23.20
C GLY A 98 -0.25 23.35 22.58
N LEU A 99 -0.27 22.47 21.58
CA LEU A 99 -1.48 22.10 20.84
C LEU A 99 -2.24 20.97 21.55
N THR A 100 -3.48 21.23 21.91
CA THR A 100 -4.36 20.23 22.53
C THR A 100 -5.11 19.41 21.48
N HIS A 101 -5.21 18.11 21.69
CA HIS A 101 -6.01 17.17 20.91
C HIS A 101 -7.14 16.58 21.74
N SER A 102 -8.25 16.20 21.13
CA SER A 102 -9.35 15.51 21.81
C SER A 102 -8.94 14.17 22.45
N ALA A 103 -7.86 13.57 21.94
CA ALA A 103 -7.31 12.32 22.46
C ALA A 103 -6.13 12.54 23.43
N LEU A 104 -5.89 13.78 23.89
CA LEU A 104 -4.81 14.08 24.84
C LEU A 104 -5.19 13.61 26.23
N ASP A 105 -4.39 12.70 26.77
CA ASP A 105 -4.43 12.30 28.18
C ASP A 105 -3.08 12.65 28.80
N ILE A 106 -3.05 13.73 29.59
CA ILE A 106 -1.83 14.23 30.24
C ILE A 106 -1.31 13.22 31.26
N THR A 107 -2.19 12.37 31.82
CA THR A 107 -1.80 11.36 32.81
C THR A 107 -1.06 10.18 32.22
N LYS A 108 -1.18 10.00 30.85
CA LYS A 108 -0.59 8.85 30.14
C LYS A 108 0.29 9.29 28.96
N PRO A 109 1.38 10.02 29.18
CA PRO A 109 2.19 10.62 28.13
C PRO A 109 2.82 9.61 27.16
N TYR A 110 3.05 8.39 27.60
CA TYR A 110 3.71 7.32 26.84
C TYR A 110 2.74 6.26 26.29
N HIS A 111 1.44 6.47 26.44
CA HIS A 111 0.46 5.48 26.00
C HIS A 111 0.24 5.55 24.49
N TRP A 112 0.83 4.58 23.77
CA TRP A 112 0.58 4.38 22.35
C TRP A 112 -0.58 3.42 22.14
N SER A 113 -1.58 3.82 21.35
CA SER A 113 -2.63 2.90 20.91
C SER A 113 -2.20 2.19 19.61
N ASP A 114 -2.66 0.96 19.45
CA ASP A 114 -2.46 0.18 18.22
C ASP A 114 -3.08 0.86 16.98
N SER A 115 -4.23 1.51 17.17
CA SER A 115 -4.88 2.31 16.12
C SER A 115 -4.05 3.52 15.70
N ALA A 116 -3.37 4.20 16.62
CA ALA A 116 -2.48 5.31 16.29
C ALA A 116 -1.31 4.83 15.43
N VAL A 117 -0.67 3.72 15.82
CA VAL A 117 0.42 3.11 15.03
C VAL A 117 -0.08 2.63 13.67
N ALA A 118 -1.26 1.99 13.61
CA ALA A 118 -1.85 1.52 12.36
C ALA A 118 -2.11 2.68 11.38
N ASN A 119 -2.67 3.78 11.89
CA ASN A 119 -2.92 4.99 11.08
C ASN A 119 -1.64 5.63 10.56
N LEU A 120 -0.56 5.66 11.37
CA LEU A 120 0.75 6.13 10.92
C LEU A 120 1.27 5.27 9.77
N LEU A 121 1.25 3.95 9.91
CA LEU A 121 1.74 3.01 8.91
C LEU A 121 0.93 3.00 7.59
N GLU A 122 -0.28 3.56 7.58
CA GLU A 122 -1.14 3.65 6.39
C GLU A 122 -1.14 5.02 5.72
N ASN A 123 -0.50 6.01 6.34
CA ASN A 123 -0.58 7.38 5.87
C ASN A 123 0.51 7.70 4.85
N GLU A 124 0.13 7.84 3.58
CA GLU A 124 1.04 8.13 2.46
C GLU A 124 1.74 9.49 2.52
N ILE A 125 1.37 10.32 3.49
CA ILE A 125 2.06 11.59 3.72
C ILE A 125 3.54 11.39 4.05
N TYR A 126 3.90 10.24 4.63
CA TYR A 126 5.30 9.92 4.94
C TYR A 126 6.16 9.60 3.70
N LEU A 127 5.53 9.36 2.55
CA LEU A 127 6.18 9.29 1.22
C LEU A 127 6.41 10.66 0.57
N GLY A 128 5.97 11.75 1.20
CA GLY A 128 5.97 13.07 0.61
C GLY A 128 4.74 13.38 -0.25
N ASN A 129 3.71 12.53 -0.21
CA ASN A 129 2.51 12.68 -1.02
C ASN A 129 1.38 13.36 -0.24
N THR A 130 0.65 14.25 -0.89
CA THR A 130 -0.59 14.81 -0.36
C THR A 130 -1.79 14.01 -0.91
N VAL A 131 -2.56 13.40 -0.01
CA VAL A 131 -3.78 12.68 -0.36
C VAL A 131 -4.98 13.43 0.20
N ASN A 132 -5.76 14.04 -0.66
CA ASN A 132 -7.01 14.72 -0.32
C ASN A 132 -8.20 13.77 -0.52
N TYR A 133 -9.29 14.02 0.21
CA TYR A 133 -10.52 13.21 0.20
C TYR A 133 -10.37 11.75 0.63
N ARG A 134 -9.33 11.43 1.42
CA ARG A 134 -9.19 10.10 2.03
C ARG A 134 -10.41 9.71 2.88
N PHE A 135 -11.08 10.71 3.46
CA PHE A 135 -12.32 10.57 4.18
C PHE A 135 -13.31 11.66 3.76
N SER A 136 -14.57 11.31 3.67
CA SER A 136 -15.67 12.24 3.47
C SER A 136 -16.75 12.05 4.52
N THR A 137 -17.70 12.98 4.61
CA THR A 137 -18.90 12.85 5.43
C THR A 137 -20.11 13.00 4.54
N ARG A 138 -21.16 12.20 4.79
CA ARG A 138 -22.34 12.18 3.94
C ARG A 138 -23.06 13.54 3.89
N SER A 139 -23.17 14.18 5.05
CA SER A 139 -23.78 15.51 5.16
C SER A 139 -23.31 16.22 6.42
N TYR A 140 -23.69 17.48 6.59
CA TYR A 140 -23.44 18.21 7.82
C TYR A 140 -24.23 17.64 9.05
N LYS A 141 -25.33 16.94 8.80
CA LYS A 141 -26.14 16.25 9.83
C LYS A 141 -25.56 14.87 10.15
N ASP A 142 -25.03 14.15 9.16
CA ASP A 142 -24.41 12.83 9.34
C ASP A 142 -22.88 12.95 9.24
N LYS A 143 -22.24 12.97 10.42
CA LYS A 143 -20.78 13.12 10.56
C LYS A 143 -20.02 11.80 10.46
N ARG A 144 -20.68 10.69 10.15
CA ARG A 144 -20.00 9.40 9.95
C ARG A 144 -19.00 9.51 8.81
N LYS A 145 -17.78 9.09 9.10
CA LYS A 145 -16.71 9.05 8.10
C LYS A 145 -17.00 7.94 7.08
N ILE A 146 -16.89 8.29 5.82
CA ILE A 146 -16.96 7.37 4.69
C ILE A 146 -15.58 7.39 4.05
N GLU A 147 -15.04 6.20 3.78
CA GLU A 147 -13.82 6.03 2.99
C GLU A 147 -14.23 5.85 1.53
N PRO A 148 -14.00 6.85 0.68
CA PRO A 148 -14.29 6.71 -0.75
C PRO A 148 -13.31 5.71 -1.37
N PRO A 149 -13.64 5.13 -2.54
CA PRO A 149 -12.71 4.34 -3.32
C PRO A 149 -11.43 5.13 -3.61
N ARG A 150 -10.29 4.42 -3.75
CA ARG A 150 -8.99 5.06 -3.98
C ARG A 150 -8.98 5.98 -5.21
N GLU A 151 -9.75 5.64 -6.22
CA GLU A 151 -9.88 6.37 -7.49
C GLU A 151 -10.51 7.76 -7.33
N GLU A 152 -11.31 7.95 -6.26
CA GLU A 152 -11.92 9.23 -5.93
C GLU A 152 -11.01 10.14 -5.08
N CYS A 153 -9.89 9.60 -4.57
CA CYS A 153 -8.92 10.37 -3.81
C CYS A 153 -8.02 11.17 -4.76
N LEU A 154 -7.80 12.45 -4.46
CA LEU A 154 -6.82 13.27 -5.18
C LEU A 154 -5.44 13.06 -4.56
N VAL A 155 -4.52 12.47 -5.34
CA VAL A 155 -3.15 12.17 -4.91
C VAL A 155 -2.19 13.08 -5.67
N PHE A 156 -1.37 13.82 -4.92
CA PHE A 156 -0.30 14.67 -5.46
C PHE A 156 1.02 14.16 -4.89
N GLU A 157 1.91 13.74 -5.78
CA GLU A 157 3.20 13.18 -5.40
C GLU A 157 4.23 14.26 -5.12
N ASN A 158 5.19 13.98 -4.23
CA ASN A 158 6.35 14.83 -3.94
C ASN A 158 6.01 16.28 -3.56
N THR A 159 4.94 16.49 -2.81
CA THR A 159 4.50 17.84 -2.37
C THR A 159 5.30 18.39 -1.18
N HIS A 160 6.00 17.53 -0.45
CA HIS A 160 6.82 17.85 0.71
C HIS A 160 7.91 16.78 0.92
N PRO A 161 8.96 17.06 1.75
CA PRO A 161 10.02 16.10 1.99
C PRO A 161 9.50 14.80 2.58
N ALA A 162 9.90 13.66 1.99
CA ALA A 162 9.54 12.33 2.48
C ALA A 162 10.35 11.96 3.73
N ILE A 163 9.69 11.40 4.75
CA ILE A 163 10.35 10.82 5.94
C ILE A 163 10.75 9.37 5.66
N ILE A 164 9.93 8.65 4.91
CA ILE A 164 10.09 7.21 4.66
C ILE A 164 10.38 6.98 3.18
N PRO A 165 11.48 6.25 2.85
CA PRO A 165 11.76 5.82 1.49
C PRO A 165 10.67 4.89 0.96
N LYS A 166 10.40 4.94 -0.34
CA LYS A 166 9.40 4.11 -1.01
C LYS A 166 9.64 2.60 -0.78
N GLU A 167 10.90 2.19 -0.74
CA GLU A 167 11.28 0.79 -0.49
C GLU A 167 10.78 0.26 0.85
N ILE A 168 10.99 1.01 1.93
CA ILE A 168 10.52 0.64 3.28
C ILE A 168 9.01 0.66 3.33
N TRP A 169 8.38 1.64 2.69
CA TRP A 169 6.92 1.70 2.57
C TRP A 169 6.35 0.44 1.92
N ASP A 170 6.89 0.02 0.79
CA ASP A 170 6.43 -1.14 0.04
C ASP A 170 6.61 -2.44 0.83
N ILE A 171 7.73 -2.57 1.59
CA ILE A 171 7.93 -3.67 2.53
C ILE A 171 6.83 -3.70 3.59
N VAL A 172 6.57 -2.56 4.22
CA VAL A 172 5.54 -2.44 5.26
C VAL A 172 4.15 -2.78 4.72
N ARG A 173 3.80 -2.32 3.52
CA ARG A 173 2.53 -2.65 2.86
C ARG A 173 2.40 -4.16 2.60
N ARG A 174 3.44 -4.84 2.16
CA ARG A 174 3.47 -6.30 1.99
C ARG A 174 3.30 -7.03 3.32
N VAL A 175 4.05 -6.61 4.34
CA VAL A 175 3.96 -7.20 5.70
C VAL A 175 2.55 -7.06 6.27
N ARG A 176 1.89 -5.91 6.07
CA ARG A 176 0.55 -5.64 6.60
C ARG A 176 -0.59 -6.34 5.85
N LYS A 177 -0.42 -6.69 4.58
CA LYS A 177 -1.40 -7.50 3.84
C LYS A 177 -1.58 -8.90 4.45
N ASN A 178 -0.54 -9.44 5.09
CA ASN A 178 -0.58 -10.76 5.72
C ASN A 178 -1.16 -10.64 7.14
N LYS A 179 -2.42 -11.00 7.32
CA LYS A 179 -3.06 -11.05 8.65
C LYS A 179 -2.36 -12.10 9.52
N ARG A 180 -1.77 -11.65 10.64
CA ARG A 180 -1.09 -12.53 11.60
C ARG A 180 -1.93 -12.68 12.87
N ARG A 181 -2.03 -13.93 13.36
CA ARG A 181 -2.48 -14.17 14.74
C ARG A 181 -1.29 -14.00 15.67
N ARG A 182 -1.51 -13.47 16.89
CA ARG A 182 -0.50 -13.45 17.95
C ARG A 182 -0.09 -14.89 18.25
N THR A 183 1.23 -15.17 18.25
CA THR A 183 1.76 -16.42 18.77
C THR A 183 1.85 -16.31 20.30
N LYS A 184 1.60 -17.41 21.00
CA LYS A 184 1.76 -17.47 22.47
C LYS A 184 3.24 -17.35 22.90
N MET A 185 4.17 -17.70 22.00
CA MET A 185 5.60 -17.51 22.13
C MET A 185 5.97 -16.14 21.60
N ASP A 186 6.69 -15.35 22.38
CA ASP A 186 7.05 -13.96 22.06
C ASP A 186 8.12 -13.85 20.95
N GLU A 187 8.54 -14.97 20.39
CA GLU A 187 9.53 -15.07 19.31
C GLU A 187 8.92 -14.79 17.95
N GLN A 188 9.61 -13.94 17.19
CA GLN A 188 9.22 -13.62 15.82
C GLN A 188 9.68 -14.69 14.84
N ASN A 189 8.80 -15.11 13.96
CA ASN A 189 9.17 -15.88 12.78
C ASN A 189 9.70 -14.93 11.69
N LYS A 190 11.03 -14.92 11.47
CA LYS A 190 11.70 -14.08 10.46
C LYS A 190 11.21 -14.37 9.04
N TYR A 191 10.82 -15.61 8.74
CA TYR A 191 10.28 -16.03 7.43
C TYR A 191 8.77 -15.89 7.28
N SER A 192 8.11 -15.25 8.22
CA SER A 192 6.65 -15.17 8.21
C SER A 192 6.09 -14.59 6.92
N GLY A 193 5.34 -15.39 6.18
CA GLY A 193 4.72 -15.02 4.90
C GLY A 193 5.64 -15.16 3.68
N LEU A 194 6.92 -15.55 3.86
CA LEU A 194 7.88 -15.73 2.78
C LEU A 194 7.88 -17.17 2.25
N VAL A 195 7.82 -18.18 3.14
CA VAL A 195 7.89 -19.59 2.76
C VAL A 195 6.54 -20.08 2.28
N VAL A 196 6.50 -20.62 1.08
CA VAL A 196 5.30 -21.06 0.38
C VAL A 196 5.49 -22.47 -0.14
N CYS A 197 4.45 -23.29 -0.07
CA CYS A 197 4.47 -24.63 -0.61
C CYS A 197 4.51 -24.61 -2.15
N ALA A 198 5.40 -25.38 -2.76
CA ALA A 198 5.54 -25.47 -4.21
C ALA A 198 4.25 -25.97 -4.89
N ASP A 199 3.59 -26.99 -4.32
CA ASP A 199 2.43 -27.62 -4.93
C ASP A 199 1.14 -26.79 -4.79
N CYS A 200 0.79 -26.38 -3.55
CA CYS A 200 -0.48 -25.70 -3.31
C CYS A 200 -0.39 -24.16 -3.31
N GLY A 201 0.80 -23.58 -3.39
CA GLY A 201 1.01 -22.13 -3.41
C GLY A 201 0.68 -21.40 -2.11
N LYS A 202 0.28 -22.11 -1.04
CA LYS A 202 -0.08 -21.50 0.25
C LYS A 202 1.13 -21.37 1.18
N THR A 203 1.09 -20.37 2.05
CA THR A 203 2.17 -20.13 3.02
C THR A 203 2.30 -21.30 3.99
N MET A 204 3.54 -21.73 4.26
CA MET A 204 3.85 -22.77 5.22
C MET A 204 3.76 -22.25 6.67
N ALA A 205 3.51 -23.18 7.60
CA ALA A 205 3.42 -22.88 9.03
C ALA A 205 4.71 -23.29 9.74
N LEU A 206 5.27 -22.39 10.53
CA LEU A 206 6.40 -22.72 11.41
C LEU A 206 5.86 -23.42 12.68
N HIS A 207 6.40 -24.58 12.95
CA HIS A 207 6.17 -25.34 14.17
C HIS A 207 7.32 -25.12 15.14
N ARG A 208 6.98 -24.68 16.36
CA ARG A 208 7.86 -24.53 17.51
C ARG A 208 7.16 -25.05 18.74
N ALA A 209 7.87 -25.72 19.63
CA ALA A 209 7.35 -26.15 20.92
C ALA A 209 8.37 -25.86 22.03
N HIS A 210 7.91 -25.48 23.21
CA HIS A 210 8.78 -25.23 24.38
C HIS A 210 9.58 -26.48 24.82
N THR A 211 9.04 -27.66 24.52
CA THR A 211 9.67 -28.93 24.84
C THR A 211 10.66 -29.41 23.77
N MET A 212 10.83 -28.66 22.69
CA MET A 212 11.63 -29.06 21.54
C MET A 212 12.81 -28.11 21.39
N SER A 213 14.02 -28.68 21.13
CA SER A 213 15.19 -27.84 20.81
C SER A 213 14.90 -26.99 19.56
N ALA A 214 15.48 -25.80 19.51
CA ALA A 214 15.34 -24.88 18.38
C ALA A 214 15.72 -25.49 17.03
N ASP A 215 16.67 -26.44 17.01
CA ASP A 215 17.13 -27.15 15.81
C ASP A 215 16.04 -28.00 15.14
N TYR A 216 15.00 -28.35 15.89
CA TYR A 216 13.86 -29.10 15.37
C TYR A 216 12.70 -28.21 14.92
N ASN A 217 12.82 -26.90 15.05
CA ASN A 217 11.85 -25.98 14.47
C ASN A 217 11.75 -26.24 12.97
N HIS A 218 10.52 -26.31 12.44
CA HIS A 218 10.32 -26.67 11.04
C HIS A 218 9.10 -26.03 10.44
N PHE A 219 9.15 -25.82 9.14
CA PHE A 219 8.03 -25.40 8.33
C PHE A 219 7.29 -26.61 7.79
N THR A 220 5.94 -26.55 7.82
CA THR A 220 5.07 -27.58 7.23
C THR A 220 3.99 -26.95 6.37
N CYS A 221 3.56 -27.65 5.33
CA CYS A 221 2.44 -27.22 4.51
C CYS A 221 1.14 -27.17 5.31
N ARG A 222 0.47 -26.01 5.31
CA ARG A 222 -0.80 -25.81 6.03
C ARG A 222 -1.95 -26.59 5.40
N THR A 223 -1.93 -26.76 4.08
CA THR A 223 -2.96 -27.50 3.35
C THR A 223 -2.88 -28.95 3.71
N TYR A 224 -1.71 -29.59 3.61
CA TYR A 224 -1.50 -30.97 4.02
C TYR A 224 -1.91 -31.20 5.48
N LYS A 225 -1.54 -30.32 6.40
CA LYS A 225 -1.91 -30.47 7.82
C LYS A 225 -3.41 -30.40 8.07
N LYS A 226 -4.16 -29.69 7.22
CA LYS A 226 -5.61 -29.57 7.33
C LYS A 226 -6.33 -30.67 6.58
N ASP A 227 -5.80 -31.04 5.44
CA ASP A 227 -6.38 -32.01 4.52
C ASP A 227 -5.23 -32.68 3.73
N GLY A 228 -4.94 -33.94 4.09
CA GLY A 228 -3.85 -34.71 3.51
C GLY A 228 -4.07 -35.13 2.06
N GLU A 229 -5.30 -35.04 1.54
CA GLU A 229 -5.59 -35.33 0.14
C GLU A 229 -5.39 -34.12 -0.76
N ALA A 230 -5.49 -32.89 -0.20
CA ALA A 230 -5.38 -31.64 -0.95
C ALA A 230 -3.95 -31.20 -1.24
N CYS A 231 -2.93 -31.81 -0.60
CA CYS A 231 -1.51 -31.53 -0.84
C CYS A 231 -0.64 -32.64 -0.27
N THR A 232 0.58 -32.79 -0.76
CA THR A 232 1.58 -33.74 -0.23
C THR A 232 2.31 -33.19 1.00
N ALA A 233 2.99 -34.07 1.74
CA ALA A 233 3.74 -33.69 2.95
C ALA A 233 5.01 -32.90 2.57
N HIS A 234 5.03 -31.63 2.89
CA HIS A 234 6.20 -30.77 2.72
C HIS A 234 6.71 -30.29 4.07
N TYR A 235 8.00 -30.46 4.28
CA TYR A 235 8.66 -30.21 5.54
C TYR A 235 10.09 -29.72 5.30
N ILE A 236 10.51 -28.63 5.96
CA ILE A 236 11.88 -28.15 6.00
C ILE A 236 12.22 -27.61 7.38
N ARG A 237 13.39 -27.94 7.93
CA ARG A 237 13.88 -27.39 9.20
C ARG A 237 14.25 -25.93 9.04
N GLU A 238 14.00 -25.12 10.09
CA GLU A 238 14.33 -23.70 10.10
C GLU A 238 15.84 -23.46 9.95
N CYS A 239 16.68 -24.25 10.64
CA CYS A 239 18.16 -24.16 10.56
C CYS A 239 18.68 -24.44 9.14
N ILE A 240 18.19 -25.49 8.47
CA ILE A 240 18.58 -25.81 7.10
C ILE A 240 18.17 -24.71 6.13
N LEU A 241 16.95 -24.16 6.31
CA LEU A 241 16.49 -23.05 5.51
C LEU A 241 17.35 -21.80 5.72
N ASP A 242 17.81 -21.56 6.96
CA ASP A 242 18.72 -20.47 7.29
C ASP A 242 20.05 -20.60 6.54
N GLU A 243 20.65 -21.77 6.54
CA GLU A 243 21.93 -22.05 5.86
C GLU A 243 21.78 -21.80 4.34
N ILE A 244 20.79 -22.41 3.72
CA ILE A 244 20.55 -22.30 2.27
C ILE A 244 20.31 -20.83 1.88
N VAL A 245 19.45 -20.13 2.59
CA VAL A 245 19.09 -18.76 2.27
C VAL A 245 20.26 -17.81 2.50
N LEU A 246 21.06 -18.03 3.57
CA LEU A 246 22.23 -17.21 3.86
C LEU A 246 23.32 -17.39 2.79
N GLU A 247 23.58 -18.63 2.38
CA GLU A 247 24.54 -18.94 1.34
C GLU A 247 24.14 -18.36 -0.01
N ASP A 248 22.88 -18.53 -0.40
CA ASP A 248 22.33 -17.96 -1.64
C ASP A 248 22.40 -16.43 -1.65
N LEU A 249 22.05 -15.77 -0.55
CA LEU A 249 22.13 -14.31 -0.44
C LEU A 249 23.59 -13.83 -0.54
N ARG A 250 24.52 -14.50 0.13
CA ARG A 250 25.95 -14.19 0.05
C ARG A 250 26.46 -14.35 -1.39
N ARG A 251 26.16 -15.47 -2.04
CA ARG A 251 26.56 -15.75 -3.41
C ARG A 251 26.02 -14.69 -4.37
N VAL A 252 24.73 -14.45 -4.34
CA VAL A 252 24.04 -13.52 -5.26
C VAL A 252 24.49 -12.07 -5.02
N THR A 253 24.70 -11.66 -3.77
CA THR A 253 25.19 -10.30 -3.46
C THR A 253 26.66 -10.13 -3.82
N ALA A 254 27.49 -11.15 -3.67
CA ALA A 254 28.90 -11.12 -4.11
C ALA A 254 28.99 -11.02 -5.62
N GLU A 255 28.27 -11.85 -6.36
CA GLU A 255 28.25 -11.84 -7.83
C GLU A 255 27.72 -10.51 -8.40
N ALA A 256 26.65 -9.95 -7.81
CA ALA A 256 26.11 -8.65 -8.19
C ALA A 256 27.07 -7.47 -7.91
N ARG A 257 28.00 -7.63 -6.97
CA ARG A 257 29.00 -6.62 -6.60
C ARG A 257 30.29 -6.75 -7.43
N GLU A 258 30.78 -7.98 -7.62
CA GLU A 258 32.03 -8.24 -8.36
C GLU A 258 31.87 -8.07 -9.86
N HIS A 259 30.73 -8.48 -10.40
CA HIS A 259 30.40 -8.41 -11.84
C HIS A 259 29.07 -7.71 -12.11
N PRO A 260 28.90 -6.43 -11.75
CA PRO A 260 27.60 -5.75 -11.82
C PRO A 260 27.04 -5.64 -13.23
N GLN A 261 27.88 -5.54 -14.25
CA GLN A 261 27.45 -5.45 -15.65
C GLN A 261 27.01 -6.81 -16.18
N GLU A 262 27.80 -7.85 -15.97
CA GLU A 262 27.47 -9.23 -16.37
C GLU A 262 26.24 -9.75 -15.64
N PHE A 263 26.11 -9.44 -14.35
CA PHE A 263 24.94 -9.78 -13.56
C PHE A 263 23.69 -9.05 -14.03
N ALA A 264 23.80 -7.76 -14.36
CA ALA A 264 22.71 -7.00 -14.97
C ALA A 264 22.31 -7.55 -16.34
N GLU A 265 23.30 -7.93 -17.17
CA GLU A 265 23.07 -8.56 -18.46
C GLU A 265 22.45 -9.95 -18.33
N TYR A 266 22.92 -10.78 -17.38
CA TYR A 266 22.33 -12.08 -17.08
C TYR A 266 20.86 -11.97 -16.64
N LEU A 267 20.55 -11.05 -15.74
CA LEU A 267 19.18 -10.78 -15.35
C LEU A 267 18.33 -10.14 -16.48
N ASN A 268 18.97 -9.36 -17.34
CA ASN A 268 18.31 -8.69 -18.46
C ASN A 268 18.21 -9.57 -19.73
N SER A 269 19.16 -10.47 -20.00
CA SER A 269 19.30 -11.13 -21.29
C SER A 269 18.27 -12.24 -21.57
N LYS A 270 17.85 -13.00 -20.55
CA LYS A 270 16.88 -14.09 -20.75
C LYS A 270 15.43 -13.72 -20.43
N GLN A 271 15.21 -12.89 -19.42
CA GLN A 271 13.84 -12.52 -19.00
C GLN A 271 13.37 -11.17 -19.54
N SER A 272 14.27 -10.22 -19.70
CA SER A 272 13.89 -8.84 -20.04
C SER A 272 13.49 -8.68 -21.49
N ALA A 273 14.15 -9.34 -22.46
CA ALA A 273 13.77 -9.22 -23.87
C ALA A 273 12.38 -9.83 -24.15
N GLU A 274 12.09 -10.98 -23.55
CA GLU A 274 10.77 -11.62 -23.63
C GLU A 274 9.70 -10.81 -22.88
N LEU A 275 10.02 -10.35 -21.65
CA LEU A 275 9.14 -9.50 -20.86
C LEU A 275 8.87 -8.15 -21.54
N GLN A 276 9.89 -7.51 -22.12
CA GLN A 276 9.70 -6.27 -22.87
C GLN A 276 8.87 -6.49 -24.14
N LYS A 277 9.07 -7.60 -24.83
CA LYS A 277 8.25 -7.98 -25.99
C LYS A 277 6.79 -8.21 -25.58
N GLU A 278 6.56 -8.88 -24.46
CA GLU A 278 5.21 -9.10 -23.93
C GLU A 278 4.57 -7.80 -23.41
N ILE A 279 5.31 -6.92 -22.73
CA ILE A 279 4.83 -5.58 -22.34
C ILE A 279 4.40 -4.80 -23.58
N ARG A 280 5.23 -4.73 -24.62
CA ARG A 280 4.87 -4.03 -25.88
C ARG A 280 3.63 -4.64 -26.55
N ARG A 281 3.49 -5.96 -26.51
CA ARG A 281 2.31 -6.67 -27.05
C ARG A 281 1.05 -6.29 -26.27
N LEU A 282 1.11 -6.29 -24.95
CA LEU A 282 -0.01 -5.94 -24.07
C LEU A 282 -0.36 -4.45 -24.18
N GLU A 283 0.62 -3.55 -24.28
CA GLU A 283 0.41 -2.11 -24.51
C GLU A 283 -0.27 -1.84 -25.86
N LYS A 284 0.18 -2.52 -26.92
CA LYS A 284 -0.47 -2.43 -28.24
C LYS A 284 -1.91 -2.93 -28.20
N GLY A 285 -2.15 -4.04 -27.51
CA GLY A 285 -3.51 -4.57 -27.27
C GLY A 285 -4.39 -3.61 -26.48
N LYS A 286 -3.85 -2.98 -25.40
CA LYS A 286 -4.54 -1.96 -24.62
C LYS A 286 -4.92 -0.75 -25.48
N ALA A 287 -3.99 -0.23 -26.29
CA ALA A 287 -4.22 0.90 -27.19
C ALA A 287 -5.32 0.59 -28.23
N ALA A 288 -5.32 -0.63 -28.79
CA ALA A 288 -6.38 -1.07 -29.71
C ALA A 288 -7.76 -1.13 -29.02
N MET A 289 -7.83 -1.63 -27.78
CA MET A 289 -9.08 -1.68 -27.00
C MET A 289 -9.58 -0.27 -26.64
N GLN A 290 -8.69 0.64 -26.25
CA GLN A 290 -9.05 2.05 -25.98
C GLN A 290 -9.57 2.75 -27.24
N LYS A 291 -8.91 2.52 -28.40
CA LYS A 291 -9.36 3.04 -29.69
C LYS A 291 -10.75 2.50 -30.02
N ARG A 292 -10.96 1.19 -29.89
CA ARG A 292 -12.26 0.55 -30.14
C ARG A 292 -13.36 1.09 -29.24
N LYS A 293 -13.07 1.33 -27.95
CA LYS A 293 -14.01 1.96 -27.01
C LYS A 293 -14.40 3.36 -27.48
N ALA A 294 -13.44 4.19 -27.90
CA ALA A 294 -13.73 5.53 -28.41
C ALA A 294 -14.55 5.49 -29.72
N GLU A 295 -14.28 4.51 -30.61
CA GLU A 295 -15.11 4.28 -31.81
C GLU A 295 -16.55 3.92 -31.45
N LEU A 296 -16.75 3.03 -30.47
CA LEU A 296 -18.08 2.66 -29.99
C LEU A 296 -18.83 3.83 -29.40
N ASP A 297 -18.16 4.71 -28.61
CA ASP A 297 -18.75 5.93 -28.07
C ASP A 297 -19.22 6.88 -29.21
N ALA A 298 -18.43 7.02 -30.27
CA ALA A 298 -18.77 7.83 -31.43
C ALA A 298 -19.93 7.23 -32.23
N ILE A 299 -19.94 5.90 -32.42
CA ILE A 299 -21.01 5.17 -33.11
C ILE A 299 -22.31 5.29 -32.32
N PHE A 300 -22.26 5.12 -31.00
CA PHE A 300 -23.42 5.21 -30.13
C PHE A 300 -24.06 6.61 -30.19
N LYS A 301 -23.23 7.67 -30.17
CA LYS A 301 -23.71 9.05 -30.33
C LYS A 301 -24.42 9.25 -31.66
N LYS A 302 -23.85 8.76 -32.75
CA LYS A 302 -24.44 8.87 -34.09
C LYS A 302 -25.73 8.04 -34.22
N LEU A 303 -25.76 6.85 -33.64
CA LEU A 303 -26.95 6.00 -33.59
C LEU A 303 -28.11 6.68 -32.84
N TYR A 304 -27.78 7.38 -31.74
CA TYR A 304 -28.77 8.16 -31.01
C TYR A 304 -29.31 9.35 -31.84
N GLU A 305 -28.44 10.09 -32.53
CA GLU A 305 -28.82 11.19 -33.41
C GLU A 305 -29.71 10.70 -34.57
N ASP A 306 -29.40 9.58 -35.20
CA ASP A 306 -30.18 9.00 -36.29
C ASP A 306 -31.54 8.46 -35.79
N SER A 307 -31.63 7.96 -34.56
CA SER A 307 -32.90 7.58 -33.95
C SER A 307 -33.81 8.80 -33.69
N VAL A 308 -33.24 9.88 -33.14
CA VAL A 308 -34.00 11.13 -32.90
C VAL A 308 -34.49 11.79 -34.20
N LEU A 309 -33.70 11.66 -35.27
CA LEU A 309 -34.07 12.17 -36.61
C LEU A 309 -35.03 11.23 -37.38
N GLY A 310 -35.43 10.10 -36.79
CA GLY A 310 -36.36 9.16 -37.42
C GLY A 310 -35.77 8.37 -38.59
N ARG A 311 -34.42 8.32 -38.73
CA ARG A 311 -33.75 7.59 -39.83
C ARG A 311 -33.66 6.09 -39.59
N ILE A 312 -33.79 5.66 -38.34
CA ILE A 312 -33.80 4.26 -37.91
C ILE A 312 -35.05 4.00 -37.06
N THR A 313 -35.55 2.75 -37.12
CA THR A 313 -36.70 2.35 -36.29
C THR A 313 -36.29 2.12 -34.85
N ALA A 314 -37.27 2.21 -33.93
CA ALA A 314 -37.03 1.94 -32.50
C ALA A 314 -36.50 0.52 -32.26
N GLU A 315 -36.95 -0.48 -33.01
CA GLU A 315 -36.49 -1.84 -32.94
C GLU A 315 -35.02 -2.00 -33.38
N GLN A 316 -34.66 -1.35 -34.51
CA GLN A 316 -33.26 -1.32 -34.97
C GLN A 316 -32.35 -0.63 -33.98
N PHE A 317 -32.78 0.50 -33.40
CA PHE A 317 -32.02 1.19 -32.35
C PHE A 317 -31.80 0.29 -31.15
N GLN A 318 -32.84 -0.39 -30.67
CA GLN A 318 -32.74 -1.28 -29.50
C GLN A 318 -31.80 -2.46 -29.74
N MET A 319 -31.85 -3.08 -30.89
CA MET A 319 -30.99 -4.22 -31.23
C MET A 319 -29.50 -3.81 -31.34
N LEU A 320 -29.21 -2.70 -32.05
CA LEU A 320 -27.85 -2.22 -32.22
C LEU A 320 -27.27 -1.66 -30.91
N SER A 321 -28.05 -0.91 -30.15
CA SER A 321 -27.62 -0.35 -28.87
C SER A 321 -27.29 -1.45 -27.85
N ALA A 322 -28.05 -2.52 -27.79
CA ALA A 322 -27.79 -3.67 -26.91
C ALA A 322 -26.43 -4.31 -27.23
N SER A 323 -26.15 -4.57 -28.53
CA SER A 323 -24.89 -5.15 -28.98
C SER A 323 -23.68 -4.27 -28.64
N TYR A 324 -23.76 -2.97 -28.90
CA TYR A 324 -22.66 -2.03 -28.61
C TYR A 324 -22.44 -1.82 -27.11
N THR A 325 -23.51 -1.82 -26.32
CA THR A 325 -23.41 -1.75 -24.86
C THR A 325 -22.73 -2.96 -24.26
N ASP A 326 -23.05 -4.17 -24.76
CA ASP A 326 -22.40 -5.41 -24.32
C ASP A 326 -20.90 -5.44 -24.69
N GLU A 327 -20.53 -5.00 -25.91
CA GLU A 327 -19.13 -4.88 -26.31
C GLU A 327 -18.39 -3.85 -25.44
N GLN A 328 -19.00 -2.70 -25.17
CA GLN A 328 -18.43 -1.64 -24.33
C GLN A 328 -18.23 -2.11 -22.87
N ALA A 329 -19.16 -2.88 -22.32
CA ALA A 329 -19.06 -3.46 -21.00
C ALA A 329 -17.86 -4.42 -20.90
N LYS A 330 -17.69 -5.33 -21.87
CA LYS A 330 -16.56 -6.27 -21.96
C LYS A 330 -15.21 -5.55 -22.07
N LEU A 331 -15.14 -4.46 -22.86
CA LEU A 331 -13.94 -3.64 -22.97
C LEU A 331 -13.63 -2.91 -21.66
N THR A 332 -14.64 -2.41 -20.98
CA THR A 332 -14.49 -1.68 -19.71
C THR A 332 -14.03 -2.60 -18.59
N GLU A 333 -14.45 -3.86 -18.58
CA GLU A 333 -14.00 -4.86 -17.59
C GLU A 333 -12.57 -5.36 -17.88
N SER A 334 -12.20 -5.55 -19.14
CA SER A 334 -10.91 -6.13 -19.52
C SER A 334 -9.74 -5.13 -19.51
N LEU A 335 -9.98 -3.83 -19.70
CA LEU A 335 -8.95 -2.77 -19.68
C LEU A 335 -8.18 -2.70 -18.35
N PRO A 336 -8.82 -2.65 -17.16
CA PRO A 336 -8.11 -2.61 -15.89
C PRO A 336 -7.28 -3.86 -15.62
N GLN A 337 -7.74 -5.03 -16.06
CA GLN A 337 -7.00 -6.28 -15.91
C GLN A 337 -5.70 -6.24 -16.72
N ARG A 338 -5.74 -5.75 -17.95
CA ARG A 338 -4.54 -5.55 -18.77
C ARG A 338 -3.60 -4.49 -18.21
N GLU A 339 -4.13 -3.40 -17.67
CA GLU A 339 -3.32 -2.37 -17.01
C GLU A 339 -2.56 -2.94 -15.81
N THR A 340 -3.25 -3.72 -14.99
CA THR A 340 -2.65 -4.39 -13.82
C THR A 340 -1.54 -5.35 -14.24
N GLU A 341 -1.73 -6.11 -15.31
CA GLU A 341 -0.71 -7.04 -15.82
C GLU A 341 0.49 -6.32 -16.42
N ILE A 342 0.27 -5.26 -17.21
CA ILE A 342 1.36 -4.41 -17.74
C ILE A 342 2.17 -3.80 -16.58
N GLN A 343 1.50 -3.29 -15.56
CA GLN A 343 2.17 -2.69 -14.41
C GLN A 343 3.00 -3.74 -13.65
N ARG A 344 2.44 -4.93 -13.45
CA ARG A 344 3.14 -6.06 -12.82
C ARG A 344 4.41 -6.44 -13.56
N LEU A 345 4.36 -6.53 -14.89
CA LEU A 345 5.53 -6.84 -15.70
C LEU A 345 6.57 -5.72 -15.68
N LYS A 346 6.15 -4.45 -15.72
CA LYS A 346 7.04 -3.30 -15.57
C LYS A 346 7.73 -3.27 -14.21
N ASP A 347 7.00 -3.55 -13.15
CA ASP A 347 7.56 -3.63 -11.79
C ASP A 347 8.61 -4.75 -11.68
N THR A 348 8.42 -5.85 -12.40
CA THR A 348 9.39 -6.95 -12.45
C THR A 348 10.70 -6.50 -13.11
N VAL A 349 10.64 -5.77 -14.21
CA VAL A 349 11.83 -5.23 -14.91
C VAL A 349 12.54 -4.15 -14.06
N SER A 350 11.77 -3.27 -13.39
CA SER A 350 12.30 -2.20 -12.53
C SER A 350 13.04 -2.74 -11.28
N ASN A 351 12.63 -3.90 -10.78
CA ASN A 351 13.21 -4.48 -9.57
C ASN A 351 14.69 -4.90 -9.72
N THR A 352 15.17 -5.14 -10.94
CA THR A 352 16.56 -5.56 -11.19
C THR A 352 17.56 -4.46 -10.86
N ALA A 353 17.32 -3.22 -11.30
CA ALA A 353 18.20 -2.09 -11.00
C ALA A 353 18.21 -1.76 -9.49
N ALA A 354 17.02 -1.82 -8.85
CA ALA A 354 16.89 -1.62 -7.42
C ALA A 354 17.60 -2.73 -6.61
N PHE A 355 17.63 -3.97 -7.13
CA PHE A 355 18.37 -5.06 -6.50
C PHE A 355 19.88 -4.82 -6.52
N LEU A 356 20.45 -4.41 -7.65
CA LEU A 356 21.87 -4.09 -7.78
C LEU A 356 22.32 -2.98 -6.82
N ASP A 357 21.53 -1.93 -6.69
CA ASP A 357 21.80 -0.85 -5.74
C ASP A 357 21.77 -1.32 -4.28
N LYS A 358 20.88 -2.24 -3.95
CA LYS A 358 20.80 -2.85 -2.63
C LYS A 358 21.99 -3.77 -2.37
N ALA A 359 22.35 -4.64 -3.34
CA ALA A 359 23.47 -5.55 -3.21
C ALA A 359 24.81 -4.82 -2.95
N LYS A 360 25.00 -3.64 -3.55
CA LYS A 360 26.17 -2.78 -3.30
C LYS A 360 26.28 -2.25 -1.87
N ARG A 361 25.14 -2.03 -1.19
CA ARG A 361 25.08 -1.49 0.19
C ARG A 361 25.34 -2.55 1.26
N TYR A 362 25.08 -3.82 0.97
CA TYR A 362 25.22 -4.93 1.93
C TYR A 362 26.42 -5.77 1.55
N THR A 363 27.58 -5.41 2.11
CA THR A 363 28.87 -6.04 1.77
C THR A 363 29.18 -7.31 2.58
N ASP A 364 28.65 -7.41 3.79
CA ASP A 364 28.90 -8.53 4.70
C ASP A 364 27.60 -8.95 5.40
N ILE A 365 27.03 -10.06 4.93
CA ILE A 365 25.81 -10.62 5.50
C ILE A 365 26.23 -11.76 6.43
N GLN A 366 26.32 -11.47 7.75
CA GLN A 366 26.68 -12.48 8.76
C GLN A 366 25.46 -13.24 9.24
N GLU A 367 24.31 -12.54 9.41
CA GLU A 367 23.09 -13.12 9.95
C GLU A 367 21.85 -12.74 9.12
N LEU A 368 20.85 -13.64 9.09
CA LEU A 368 19.58 -13.40 8.43
C LEU A 368 18.64 -12.62 9.34
N THR A 369 18.61 -11.31 9.19
CA THR A 369 17.61 -10.48 9.86
C THR A 369 16.26 -10.49 9.10
N PRO A 370 15.12 -10.30 9.79
CA PRO A 370 13.82 -10.18 9.13
C PRO A 370 13.76 -9.05 8.09
N GLU A 371 14.56 -8.00 8.28
CA GLU A 371 14.67 -6.87 7.35
C GLU A 371 15.39 -7.26 6.07
N LEU A 372 16.56 -7.92 6.20
CA LEU A 372 17.31 -8.45 5.06
C LEU A 372 16.48 -9.42 4.23
N LEU A 373 15.81 -10.37 4.88
CA LEU A 373 14.96 -11.33 4.19
C LEU A 373 13.87 -10.63 3.35
N ARG A 374 13.24 -9.60 3.90
CA ARG A 374 12.18 -8.90 3.17
C ARG A 374 12.69 -7.89 2.14
N LEU A 375 13.94 -7.43 2.29
CA LEU A 375 14.58 -6.55 1.33
C LEU A 375 14.96 -7.29 0.05
N PHE A 376 15.49 -8.52 0.19
CA PHE A 376 16.01 -9.29 -0.94
C PHE A 376 15.06 -10.39 -1.44
N ILE A 377 14.20 -10.93 -0.57
CA ILE A 377 13.38 -12.10 -0.87
C ILE A 377 11.90 -11.73 -0.91
N GLN A 378 11.26 -12.01 -2.04
CA GLN A 378 9.81 -11.88 -2.18
C GLN A 378 9.08 -13.15 -1.75
N LYS A 379 9.64 -14.32 -2.09
CA LYS A 379 9.03 -15.62 -1.87
C LYS A 379 10.10 -16.71 -1.89
N ILE A 380 9.96 -17.71 -1.00
CA ILE A 380 10.74 -18.96 -0.97
C ILE A 380 9.76 -20.08 -1.27
N VAL A 381 10.06 -20.89 -2.26
CA VAL A 381 9.19 -21.99 -2.71
C VAL A 381 9.87 -23.31 -2.47
#